data_d2b2564955401de5fd4c6426054558cf
#
_entry.id   d2b2564955401de5fd4c6426054558cf
#
_cell.length_a   1.000
_cell.length_b   1.000
_cell.length_c   1.000
_cell.angle_alpha   90.00
_cell.angle_beta   90.00
_cell.angle_gamma   90.00
#
_symmetry.space_group_name_H-M   'P 1'
#
loop_
_entity.id
_entity.type
_entity.pdbx_description
1 polymer ?
#
loop_
_entity_poly.entity_id
_entity_poly.type
_entity_poly.pdbx_seq_one_letter_code
_entity_poly.pdbx_strand_id
1 'polypeptide(L)'
;MKTQKSWAPGAKVKVSSVELGTDRWVVEAETQGQPTCPGCQTLSASRHSSYLRCLQDLPVHGVPVLIRLRSTRWRCRNPACVRKIFTERLPGVASPLARRSSRVIELVRLIGHSAGGRPGERLMERFAMPASDDTILRHLKRGAKERPAAPPLRAVGIDDWAWRKGQNYGTIIVDWSDGR
;
A
#
# COMPACT_ATOMS: atom_id res chain seq x y z
N MET A 1 -14.60 22.10 -11.41
CA MET A 1 -14.05 21.82 -10.06
C MET A 1 -14.42 20.45 -9.46
N LYS A 2 -15.42 19.69 -9.96
CA LYS A 2 -15.78 18.36 -9.43
C LYS A 2 -14.78 17.23 -9.84
N THR A 3 -14.10 17.36 -10.95
CA THR A 3 -13.24 16.33 -11.54
C THR A 3 -11.94 16.04 -10.75
N GLN A 4 -11.41 17.03 -10.03
CA GLN A 4 -10.16 16.86 -9.27
C GLN A 4 -10.32 16.01 -7.99
N LYS A 5 -11.51 15.96 -7.40
CA LYS A 5 -11.78 15.15 -6.20
C LYS A 5 -11.69 13.65 -6.47
N SER A 6 -12.00 13.20 -7.69
CA SER A 6 -11.95 11.79 -8.07
C SER A 6 -10.51 11.23 -8.14
N TRP A 7 -9.52 12.09 -8.29
CA TRP A 7 -8.11 11.72 -8.31
C TRP A 7 -7.46 11.66 -6.93
N ALA A 8 -8.15 12.19 -5.91
CA ALA A 8 -7.60 12.19 -4.55
C ALA A 8 -7.56 10.75 -3.99
N PRO A 9 -6.42 10.28 -3.51
CA PRO A 9 -6.30 8.94 -2.94
C PRO A 9 -6.95 8.80 -1.55
N GLY A 10 -7.49 9.88 -1.00
CA GLY A 10 -8.19 9.89 0.29
C GLY A 10 -8.61 11.29 0.73
N ALA A 11 -9.49 11.35 1.74
CA ALA A 11 -10.17 12.57 2.17
C ALA A 11 -9.25 13.69 2.68
N LYS A 12 -8.05 13.36 3.18
CA LYS A 12 -7.07 14.34 3.68
C LYS A 12 -6.06 14.79 2.64
N VAL A 13 -6.33 14.53 1.37
CA VAL A 13 -5.47 14.89 0.25
C VAL A 13 -6.24 15.78 -0.72
N LYS A 14 -5.69 16.95 -0.97
CA LYS A 14 -6.19 17.88 -1.99
C LYS A 14 -5.33 17.76 -3.24
N VAL A 15 -5.95 17.54 -4.38
CA VAL A 15 -5.30 17.56 -5.69
C VAL A 15 -5.27 18.99 -6.19
N SER A 16 -4.11 19.45 -6.64
CA SER A 16 -3.89 20.77 -7.22
C SER A 16 -3.88 20.77 -8.74
N SER A 17 -3.24 19.76 -9.35
CA SER A 17 -3.26 19.55 -10.80
C SER A 17 -3.23 18.07 -11.16
N VAL A 18 -3.67 17.76 -12.37
CA VAL A 18 -3.58 16.45 -13.00
C VAL A 18 -3.17 16.67 -14.44
N GLU A 19 -2.06 16.10 -14.83
CA GLU A 19 -1.46 16.30 -16.15
C GLU A 19 -1.05 14.97 -16.74
N LEU A 20 -1.28 14.77 -18.02
CA LEU A 20 -0.77 13.65 -18.77
C LEU A 20 0.63 14.00 -19.30
N GLY A 21 1.64 13.36 -18.71
CA GLY A 21 3.01 13.42 -19.21
C GLY A 21 3.21 12.48 -20.40
N THR A 22 4.47 12.23 -20.78
CA THR A 22 4.82 11.40 -21.92
C THR A 22 4.40 9.93 -21.74
N ASP A 23 4.52 9.39 -20.51
CA ASP A 23 4.36 7.97 -20.21
C ASP A 23 3.43 7.68 -19.02
N ARG A 24 2.96 8.73 -18.34
CA ARG A 24 2.16 8.60 -17.11
C ARG A 24 1.32 9.83 -16.81
N TRP A 25 0.27 9.64 -16.04
CA TRP A 25 -0.41 10.73 -15.35
C TRP A 25 0.40 11.19 -14.14
N VAL A 26 0.55 12.50 -14.00
CA VAL A 26 1.15 13.13 -12.83
C VAL A 26 0.07 13.88 -12.07
N VAL A 27 -0.14 13.50 -10.81
CA VAL A 27 -1.12 14.11 -9.92
C VAL A 27 -0.36 14.88 -8.85
N GLU A 28 -0.40 16.21 -8.91
CA GLU A 28 0.13 17.07 -7.85
C GLU A 28 -0.88 17.16 -6.72
N ALA A 29 -0.46 16.85 -5.52
CA ALA A 29 -1.34 16.80 -4.37
C ALA A 29 -0.63 17.26 -3.09
N GLU A 30 -1.41 17.73 -2.13
CA GLU A 30 -0.94 18.15 -0.81
C GLU A 30 -1.82 17.59 0.30
N THR A 31 -1.22 17.41 1.47
CA THR A 31 -1.96 17.00 2.65
C THR A 31 -2.70 18.18 3.26
N GLN A 32 -3.91 17.92 3.77
CA GLN A 32 -4.77 18.94 4.38
C GLN A 32 -5.11 18.60 5.84
N GLY A 33 -5.32 19.66 6.63
CA GLY A 33 -5.77 19.57 8.00
C GLY A 33 -4.67 19.70 9.03
N GLN A 34 -5.07 19.60 10.30
CA GLN A 34 -4.17 19.60 11.45
C GLN A 34 -4.02 18.16 11.95
N PRO A 35 -2.81 17.60 11.90
CA PRO A 35 -2.61 16.23 12.33
C PRO A 35 -2.40 16.13 13.84
N THR A 36 -2.67 14.94 14.36
CA THR A 36 -2.33 14.56 15.72
C THR A 36 -0.93 13.97 15.81
N CYS A 37 -0.21 14.27 16.87
CA CYS A 37 1.08 13.66 17.15
C CYS A 37 0.89 12.15 17.39
N PRO A 38 1.60 11.27 16.67
CA PRO A 38 1.44 9.83 16.86
C PRO A 38 2.02 9.29 18.18
N GLY A 39 2.70 10.14 18.96
CA GLY A 39 3.23 9.74 20.27
C GLY A 39 2.32 10.12 21.45
N CYS A 40 1.64 11.26 21.39
CA CYS A 40 0.84 11.76 22.49
C CYS A 40 -0.58 12.19 22.11
N GLN A 41 -0.98 11.98 20.86
CA GLN A 41 -2.30 12.29 20.30
C GLN A 41 -2.70 13.79 20.39
N THR A 42 -1.77 14.70 20.73
CA THR A 42 -2.03 16.13 20.75
C THR A 42 -2.10 16.68 19.34
N LEU A 43 -3.10 17.51 19.03
CA LEU A 43 -3.21 18.25 17.77
C LEU A 43 -2.04 19.23 17.62
N SER A 44 -1.56 19.37 16.40
CA SER A 44 -0.51 20.34 16.09
C SER A 44 -0.94 21.30 14.98
N ALA A 45 -0.80 22.58 15.25
CA ALA A 45 -0.90 23.67 14.25
C ALA A 45 0.47 24.22 13.86
N SER A 46 1.57 23.70 14.46
CA SER A 46 2.92 24.22 14.25
C SER A 46 3.64 23.47 13.14
N ARG A 47 3.64 24.02 11.94
CA ARG A 47 4.40 23.48 10.80
C ARG A 47 5.91 23.57 11.07
N HIS A 48 6.63 22.52 10.68
CA HIS A 48 8.09 22.47 10.71
C HIS A 48 8.67 22.64 9.30
N SER A 49 8.31 21.75 8.39
CA SER A 49 8.81 21.72 7.00
C SER A 49 7.87 20.89 6.14
N SER A 50 8.10 20.87 4.85
CA SER A 50 7.42 19.98 3.91
C SER A 50 8.44 19.18 3.10
N TYR A 51 7.99 18.07 2.50
CA TYR A 51 8.76 17.27 1.57
C TYR A 51 7.85 16.60 0.56
N LEU A 52 8.41 16.28 -0.59
CA LEU A 52 7.68 15.61 -1.66
C LEU A 52 7.83 14.09 -1.53
N ARG A 53 6.71 13.38 -1.67
CA ARG A 53 6.64 11.91 -1.81
C ARG A 53 6.10 11.57 -3.17
N CYS A 54 6.71 10.60 -3.82
CA CYS A 54 6.18 10.01 -5.04
C CYS A 54 5.53 8.67 -4.72
N LEU A 55 4.26 8.53 -5.08
CA LEU A 55 3.47 7.32 -4.86
C LEU A 55 2.96 6.81 -6.20
N GLN A 56 3.27 5.57 -6.53
CA GLN A 56 2.58 4.85 -7.59
C GLN A 56 1.13 4.64 -7.18
N ASP A 57 0.20 4.91 -8.09
CA ASP A 57 -1.23 4.73 -7.86
C ASP A 57 -1.89 3.86 -8.93
N LEU A 58 -3.19 3.61 -8.79
CA LEU A 58 -3.94 2.85 -9.79
C LEU A 58 -3.88 3.53 -11.15
N PRO A 59 -3.67 2.80 -12.24
CA PRO A 59 -3.62 3.36 -13.58
C PRO A 59 -5.00 3.86 -14.01
N VAL A 60 -5.00 4.81 -14.90
CA VAL A 60 -6.20 5.35 -15.51
C VAL A 60 -6.12 5.10 -17.03
N HIS A 61 -7.12 4.39 -17.56
CA HIS A 61 -7.14 3.98 -18.96
C HIS A 61 -5.86 3.25 -19.43
N GLY A 62 -5.29 2.40 -18.55
CA GLY A 62 -4.06 1.66 -18.85
C GLY A 62 -2.77 2.49 -18.78
N VAL A 63 -2.86 3.77 -18.42
CA VAL A 63 -1.71 4.66 -18.26
C VAL A 63 -1.31 4.74 -16.79
N PRO A 64 -0.02 4.54 -16.43
CA PRO A 64 0.46 4.64 -15.06
C PRO A 64 0.12 5.98 -14.41
N VAL A 65 -0.10 5.98 -13.09
CA VAL A 65 -0.34 7.20 -12.32
C VAL A 65 0.75 7.37 -11.26
N LEU A 66 1.34 8.55 -11.22
CA LEU A 66 2.28 9.00 -10.21
C LEU A 66 1.67 10.16 -9.43
N ILE A 67 1.45 9.96 -8.13
CA ILE A 67 1.06 11.03 -7.23
C ILE A 67 2.30 11.67 -6.64
N ARG A 68 2.49 12.95 -6.85
CA ARG A 68 3.50 13.80 -6.22
C ARG A 68 2.85 14.49 -5.02
N LEU A 69 2.97 13.84 -3.85
CA LEU A 69 2.31 14.26 -2.63
C LEU A 69 3.25 15.12 -1.77
N ARG A 70 2.90 16.40 -1.62
CA ARG A 70 3.55 17.28 -0.67
C ARG A 70 3.03 17.00 0.75
N SER A 71 3.87 16.38 1.56
CA SER A 71 3.58 16.05 2.95
C SER A 71 4.25 17.03 3.90
N THR A 72 3.57 17.39 4.98
CA THR A 72 4.08 18.35 5.98
C THR A 72 4.64 17.63 7.20
N ARG A 73 5.75 18.12 7.72
CA ARG A 73 6.28 17.78 9.04
C ARG A 73 5.80 18.83 10.05
N TRP A 74 5.45 18.36 11.24
CA TRP A 74 4.85 19.17 12.30
C TRP A 74 5.66 19.07 13.58
N ARG A 75 5.60 20.09 14.41
CA ARG A 75 6.21 20.10 15.75
C ARG A 75 5.19 19.68 16.78
N CYS A 76 5.54 18.73 17.64
CA CYS A 76 4.76 18.45 18.82
C CYS A 76 5.05 19.53 19.87
N ARG A 77 4.02 20.22 20.34
CA ARG A 77 4.13 21.28 21.35
C ARG A 77 3.86 20.79 22.76
N ASN A 78 3.52 19.51 22.94
CA ASN A 78 3.40 18.90 24.26
C ASN A 78 4.79 18.74 24.89
N PRO A 79 5.12 19.43 26.00
CA PRO A 79 6.44 19.38 26.62
C PRO A 79 6.79 17.99 27.16
N ALA A 80 5.79 17.21 27.60
CA ALA A 80 5.97 15.85 28.09
C ALA A 80 6.16 14.81 26.98
N CYS A 81 6.01 15.18 25.69
CA CYS A 81 6.15 14.25 24.59
C CYS A 81 7.63 14.13 24.18
N VAL A 82 8.12 12.89 24.11
CA VAL A 82 9.47 12.61 23.60
C VAL A 82 9.62 13.00 22.14
N ARG A 83 8.53 12.91 21.35
CA ARG A 83 8.53 13.22 19.92
C ARG A 83 8.41 14.73 19.71
N LYS A 84 9.46 15.35 19.21
CA LYS A 84 9.46 16.80 18.91
C LYS A 84 8.98 17.14 17.51
N ILE A 85 9.26 16.28 16.52
CA ILE A 85 8.84 16.45 15.12
C ILE A 85 8.19 15.16 14.65
N PHE A 86 7.11 15.27 13.88
CA PHE A 86 6.43 14.15 13.28
C PHE A 86 5.89 14.51 11.89
N THR A 87 5.71 13.49 11.07
CA THR A 87 4.97 13.59 9.80
C THR A 87 3.56 13.12 10.05
N GLU A 88 2.59 13.81 9.48
CA GLU A 88 1.21 13.38 9.52
C GLU A 88 1.04 11.95 8.98
N ARG A 89 0.11 11.23 9.55
CA ARG A 89 -0.25 9.88 9.12
C ARG A 89 -1.47 9.98 8.22
N LEU A 90 -1.41 9.27 7.11
CA LEU A 90 -2.47 9.22 6.11
C LEU A 90 -2.95 7.76 5.96
N PRO A 91 -3.62 7.21 7.00
CA PRO A 91 -4.18 5.87 6.91
C PRO A 91 -5.16 5.81 5.72
N GLY A 92 -5.12 4.74 4.97
CA GLY A 92 -5.91 4.59 3.75
C GLY A 92 -5.29 5.22 2.48
N VAL A 93 -4.33 6.15 2.62
CA VAL A 93 -3.61 6.72 1.46
C VAL A 93 -2.29 6.01 1.21
N ALA A 94 -1.40 6.04 2.19
CA ALA A 94 -0.12 5.37 2.11
C ALA A 94 0.51 5.19 3.50
N SER A 95 1.08 4.03 3.77
CA SER A 95 1.90 3.78 4.95
C SER A 95 3.14 4.70 4.99
N PRO A 96 3.74 4.93 6.16
CA PRO A 96 5.01 5.63 6.25
C PRO A 96 6.06 5.03 5.32
N LEU A 97 6.80 5.88 4.61
CA LEU A 97 7.87 5.51 3.67
C LEU A 97 7.41 4.66 2.46
N ALA A 98 6.11 4.39 2.32
CA ALA A 98 5.62 3.67 1.15
C ALA A 98 5.84 4.47 -0.14
N ARG A 99 6.17 3.76 -1.21
CA ARG A 99 6.26 4.27 -2.59
C ARG A 99 5.02 3.96 -3.42
N ARG A 100 4.02 3.32 -2.83
CA ARG A 100 2.75 2.95 -3.43
C ARG A 100 1.60 3.38 -2.54
N SER A 101 0.48 3.72 -3.15
CA SER A 101 -0.75 3.97 -2.42
C SER A 101 -1.26 2.67 -1.76
N SER A 102 -2.08 2.80 -0.73
CA SER A 102 -2.66 1.65 -0.03
C SER A 102 -3.47 0.77 -0.97
N ARG A 103 -4.24 1.37 -1.89
CA ARG A 103 -5.06 0.63 -2.87
C ARG A 103 -4.21 -0.15 -3.87
N VAL A 104 -3.02 0.34 -4.27
CA VAL A 104 -2.07 -0.45 -5.07
C VAL A 104 -1.51 -1.61 -4.25
N ILE A 105 -1.20 -1.39 -2.98
CA ILE A 105 -0.70 -2.46 -2.09
C ILE A 105 -1.74 -3.57 -1.91
N GLU A 106 -3.02 -3.23 -1.82
CA GLU A 106 -4.11 -4.21 -1.75
C GLU A 106 -4.14 -5.08 -3.00
N LEU A 107 -4.03 -4.48 -4.20
CA LEU A 107 -3.95 -5.25 -5.45
C LEU A 107 -2.66 -6.09 -5.55
N VAL A 108 -1.52 -5.56 -5.10
CA VAL A 108 -0.27 -6.34 -5.03
C VAL A 108 -0.47 -7.59 -4.16
N ARG A 109 -1.14 -7.46 -3.01
CA ARG A 109 -1.45 -8.59 -2.13
C ARG A 109 -2.40 -9.58 -2.79
N LEU A 110 -3.48 -9.09 -3.42
CA LEU A 110 -4.46 -9.93 -4.10
C LEU A 110 -3.82 -10.74 -5.24
N ILE A 111 -3.09 -10.07 -6.13
CA ILE A 111 -2.38 -10.71 -7.25
C ILE A 111 -1.32 -11.69 -6.73
N GLY A 112 -0.61 -11.32 -5.68
CA GLY A 112 0.37 -12.19 -5.06
C GLY A 112 -0.23 -13.47 -4.48
N HIS A 113 -1.42 -13.40 -3.85
CA HIS A 113 -2.14 -14.57 -3.36
C HIS A 113 -2.65 -15.45 -4.49
N SER A 114 -3.11 -14.87 -5.60
CA SER A 114 -3.73 -15.61 -6.71
C SER A 114 -2.70 -16.20 -7.67
N ALA A 115 -1.57 -15.51 -7.88
CA ALA A 115 -0.61 -15.87 -8.94
C ALA A 115 0.83 -16.11 -8.42
N GLY A 116 1.12 -15.77 -7.16
CA GLY A 116 2.48 -15.83 -6.62
C GLY A 116 3.41 -14.71 -7.11
N GLY A 117 4.72 -14.87 -6.97
CA GLY A 117 5.72 -13.83 -7.27
C GLY A 117 5.86 -13.52 -8.76
N ARG A 118 6.55 -14.38 -9.51
CA ARG A 118 6.87 -14.13 -10.93
C ARG A 118 5.66 -13.98 -11.87
N PRO A 119 4.62 -14.82 -11.81
CA PRO A 119 3.41 -14.56 -12.58
C PRO A 119 2.73 -13.25 -12.16
N GLY A 120 2.72 -12.96 -10.86
CA GLY A 120 2.20 -11.70 -10.33
C GLY A 120 2.94 -10.48 -10.87
N GLU A 121 4.27 -10.51 -10.95
CA GLU A 121 5.09 -9.45 -11.56
C GLU A 121 4.67 -9.17 -13.00
N ARG A 122 4.51 -10.20 -13.83
CA ARG A 122 4.05 -10.05 -15.22
C ARG A 122 2.64 -9.44 -15.31
N LEU A 123 1.74 -9.82 -14.40
CA LEU A 123 0.40 -9.23 -14.33
C LEU A 123 0.45 -7.76 -13.92
N MET A 124 1.23 -7.43 -12.88
CA MET A 124 1.39 -6.05 -12.42
C MET A 124 1.97 -5.14 -13.51
N GLU A 125 2.91 -5.63 -14.29
CA GLU A 125 3.47 -4.90 -15.43
C GLU A 125 2.41 -4.64 -16.51
N ARG A 126 1.63 -5.65 -16.89
CA ARG A 126 0.53 -5.51 -17.85
C ARG A 126 -0.57 -4.56 -17.39
N PHE A 127 -0.77 -4.45 -16.08
CA PHE A 127 -1.70 -3.49 -15.49
C PHE A 127 -1.09 -2.10 -15.30
N ALA A 128 0.06 -1.81 -15.89
CA ALA A 128 0.75 -0.53 -15.75
C ALA A 128 1.05 -0.12 -14.27
N MET A 129 1.25 -1.12 -13.43
CA MET A 129 1.62 -0.97 -12.01
C MET A 129 2.85 -1.82 -11.66
N PRO A 130 4.01 -1.61 -12.28
CA PRO A 130 5.14 -2.50 -12.14
C PRO A 130 5.53 -2.73 -10.67
N ALA A 131 5.65 -4.00 -10.30
CA ALA A 131 6.11 -4.45 -9.00
C ALA A 131 6.88 -5.76 -9.17
N SER A 132 8.13 -5.82 -8.71
CA SER A 132 8.94 -7.04 -8.79
C SER A 132 8.36 -8.17 -7.94
N ASP A 133 8.69 -9.41 -8.30
CA ASP A 133 8.32 -10.62 -7.56
C ASP A 133 8.72 -10.54 -6.08
N ASP A 134 9.92 -10.06 -5.77
CA ASP A 134 10.36 -9.81 -4.39
C ASP A 134 9.47 -8.82 -3.64
N THR A 135 9.01 -7.77 -4.32
CA THR A 135 8.11 -6.79 -3.72
C THR A 135 6.77 -7.43 -3.40
N ILE A 136 6.22 -8.23 -4.32
CA ILE A 136 4.96 -8.95 -4.13
C ILE A 136 5.09 -9.90 -2.93
N LEU A 137 6.11 -10.76 -2.91
CA LEU A 137 6.34 -11.71 -1.83
C LEU A 137 6.57 -11.03 -0.48
N ARG A 138 7.27 -9.88 -0.46
CA ARG A 138 7.46 -9.09 0.75
C ARG A 138 6.14 -8.54 1.31
N HIS A 139 5.23 -8.09 0.44
CA HIS A 139 3.91 -7.62 0.85
C HIS A 139 3.02 -8.76 1.34
N LEU A 140 3.10 -9.95 0.75
CA LEU A 140 2.41 -11.15 1.24
C LEU A 140 2.89 -11.53 2.65
N LYS A 141 4.21 -11.65 2.85
CA LYS A 141 4.80 -11.99 4.15
C LYS A 141 4.44 -10.97 5.23
N ARG A 142 4.39 -9.67 4.87
CA ARG A 142 3.97 -8.63 5.80
C ARG A 142 2.49 -8.76 6.14
N GLY A 143 1.63 -8.95 5.15
CA GLY A 143 0.19 -9.14 5.36
C GLY A 143 -0.13 -10.37 6.20
N ALA A 144 0.62 -11.46 6.04
CA ALA A 144 0.46 -12.65 6.86
C ALA A 144 0.76 -12.39 8.35
N LYS A 145 1.75 -11.54 8.65
CA LYS A 145 2.07 -11.14 10.04
C LYS A 145 1.05 -10.19 10.67
N GLU A 146 0.30 -9.47 9.85
CA GLU A 146 -0.73 -8.52 10.28
C GLU A 146 -2.10 -9.20 10.52
N ARG A 147 -2.26 -10.47 10.10
CA ARG A 147 -3.50 -11.24 10.33
C ARG A 147 -3.60 -11.70 11.79
N PRO A 148 -4.81 -11.68 12.37
CA PRO A 148 -5.04 -12.36 13.65
C PRO A 148 -4.68 -13.84 13.53
N ALA A 149 -4.40 -14.47 14.67
CA ALA A 149 -4.16 -15.91 14.70
C ALA A 149 -5.34 -16.65 14.05
N ALA A 150 -5.02 -17.59 13.17
CA ALA A 150 -6.07 -18.40 12.55
C ALA A 150 -6.80 -19.20 13.63
N PRO A 151 -8.11 -19.43 13.49
CA PRO A 151 -8.83 -20.34 14.37
C PRO A 151 -8.19 -21.74 14.31
N PRO A 152 -8.35 -22.57 15.36
CA PRO A 152 -7.81 -23.91 15.35
C PRO A 152 -8.39 -24.72 14.19
N LEU A 153 -7.51 -25.36 13.44
CA LEU A 153 -7.92 -26.24 12.33
C LEU A 153 -8.70 -27.42 12.87
N ARG A 154 -9.86 -27.72 12.28
CA ARG A 154 -10.72 -28.87 12.63
C ARG A 154 -10.54 -30.04 11.70
N ALA A 155 -10.30 -29.76 10.43
CA ALA A 155 -10.07 -30.76 9.40
C ALA A 155 -9.00 -30.26 8.45
N VAL A 156 -8.04 -31.11 8.12
CA VAL A 156 -6.90 -30.78 7.25
C VAL A 156 -6.82 -31.80 6.15
N GLY A 157 -6.83 -31.34 4.91
CA GLY A 157 -6.49 -32.13 3.75
C GLY A 157 -4.98 -32.00 3.47
N ILE A 158 -4.33 -33.10 3.16
CA ILE A 158 -2.91 -33.12 2.76
C ILE A 158 -2.87 -33.75 1.39
N ASP A 159 -2.19 -33.08 0.46
CA ASP A 159 -1.97 -33.59 -0.89
C ASP A 159 -0.53 -33.32 -1.31
N ASP A 160 0.04 -34.26 -2.07
CA ASP A 160 1.38 -34.13 -2.61
C ASP A 160 1.31 -33.81 -4.10
N TRP A 161 2.07 -32.82 -4.51
CA TRP A 161 2.20 -32.44 -5.91
C TRP A 161 3.64 -32.49 -6.39
N ALA A 162 3.86 -32.94 -7.61
CA ALA A 162 5.18 -33.01 -8.20
C ALA A 162 5.59 -31.65 -8.75
N TRP A 163 6.63 -31.04 -8.17
CA TRP A 163 7.28 -29.85 -8.74
C TRP A 163 7.91 -30.19 -10.10
N ARG A 164 8.47 -31.37 -10.20
CA ARG A 164 9.02 -31.94 -11.42
C ARG A 164 8.74 -33.45 -11.41
N LYS A 165 8.10 -33.94 -12.48
CA LYS A 165 7.72 -35.34 -12.58
C LYS A 165 8.89 -36.28 -12.19
N GLY A 166 8.69 -37.06 -11.15
CA GLY A 166 9.62 -38.11 -10.70
C GLY A 166 10.83 -37.64 -9.87
N GLN A 167 10.93 -36.35 -9.45
CA GLN A 167 12.12 -35.88 -8.74
C GLN A 167 11.87 -35.12 -7.44
N ASN A 168 11.00 -34.14 -7.43
CA ASN A 168 10.74 -33.30 -6.25
C ASN A 168 9.23 -33.16 -6.04
N TYR A 169 8.80 -33.44 -4.82
CA TYR A 169 7.42 -33.29 -4.39
C TYR A 169 7.31 -32.13 -3.40
N GLY A 170 6.22 -31.42 -3.45
CA GLY A 170 5.80 -30.46 -2.45
C GLY A 170 4.49 -30.91 -1.83
N THR A 171 4.30 -30.65 -0.55
CA THR A 171 3.07 -30.98 0.15
C THR A 171 2.20 -29.74 0.24
N ILE A 172 0.93 -29.87 -0.12
CA ILE A 172 -0.10 -28.85 0.07
C ILE A 172 -0.91 -29.25 1.29
N ILE A 173 -1.10 -28.29 2.18
CA ILE A 173 -1.98 -28.45 3.35
C ILE A 173 -3.16 -27.52 3.15
N VAL A 174 -4.38 -28.06 3.16
CA VAL A 174 -5.61 -27.34 2.94
C VAL A 174 -6.48 -27.41 4.21
N ASP A 175 -6.98 -26.27 4.64
CA ASP A 175 -7.97 -26.20 5.71
C ASP A 175 -9.36 -26.54 5.16
N TRP A 176 -9.95 -27.62 5.64
CA TRP A 176 -11.30 -28.08 5.29
C TRP A 176 -12.33 -27.73 6.36
N SER A 177 -11.96 -26.94 7.36
CA SER A 177 -12.84 -26.65 8.50
C SER A 177 -14.15 -25.98 8.11
N ASP A 178 -14.18 -25.23 7.01
CA ASP A 178 -15.34 -24.45 6.57
C ASP A 178 -16.10 -25.06 5.38
N GLY A 179 -15.70 -26.22 4.90
CA GLY A 179 -16.41 -26.98 3.85
C GLY A 179 -16.61 -26.25 2.51
N ARG A 180 -15.73 -25.26 2.18
CA ARG A 180 -15.79 -24.49 0.92
C ARG A 180 -14.55 -24.71 0.07
#